data_2c6dfd65d924b7a5a57e766ce5721d3e
#
_entry.id   2c6dfd65d924b7a5a57e766ce5721d3e
#
_cell.length_a   1.000
_cell.length_b   1.000
_cell.length_c   1.000
_cell.angle_alpha   90.00
_cell.angle_beta   90.00
_cell.angle_gamma   90.00
#
_symmetry.space_group_name_H-M   'P 1'
#
loop_
_entity.id
_entity.type
_entity.pdbx_description
1 polymer ?
#
loop_
_entity_poly.entity_id
_entity_poly.type
_entity_poly.pdbx_seq_one_letter_code
_entity_poly.pdbx_strand_id
1 'polypeptide(L)'
;MTDKTLPNSIDSTLDLLARADYIADRSLATVLYLALKMGRPLFVEGEAGVGKTEIAKVLATTLGRRLIRLQCYEGLDVSAAVYEWNYGAQMIAIRLAEAEGEGDKARIEHDVFSERFLIKRPLLQALEPDPAGAPVLLIDEIDRTDEAFEAFLLEVLADFQVTVPELGTVKAPHPPIVVVTSNRTREVHDALKRRCLYHWVGYPDAARELKILRAKVPGIAKKLSEQVVTFVQALRKEDLFKSPGVAETLDWAGALTELDVVALDPATVSDTLGVLLKYQDDIARLDGTKVKALLDEVKSELRAAE
;
A
#
# COMPACT_ATOMS: atom_id res chain seq x y z
N MET A 1 18.25 -18.87 6.07
CA MET A 1 17.41 -18.45 7.21
C MET A 1 17.39 -16.94 7.19
N THR A 2 16.28 -16.31 6.82
CA THR A 2 16.14 -14.85 6.85
C THR A 2 16.07 -14.41 8.30
N ASP A 3 16.95 -13.49 8.68
CA ASP A 3 16.93 -12.85 9.99
C ASP A 3 15.61 -12.11 10.17
N LYS A 4 14.72 -12.63 11.04
CA LYS A 4 13.38 -12.10 11.30
C LYS A 4 13.38 -10.95 12.32
N THR A 5 14.55 -10.47 12.69
CA THR A 5 14.71 -9.37 13.65
C THR A 5 14.48 -8.02 12.97
N LEU A 6 13.99 -7.05 13.76
CA LEU A 6 13.88 -5.68 13.27
C LEU A 6 15.27 -5.11 12.95
N PRO A 7 15.39 -4.27 11.91
CA PRO A 7 16.68 -3.68 11.55
C PRO A 7 17.20 -2.81 12.70
N ASN A 8 18.52 -2.82 12.90
CA ASN A 8 19.18 -2.11 13.97
C ASN A 8 19.88 -0.81 13.52
N SER A 9 19.85 -0.51 12.24
CA SER A 9 20.41 0.70 11.63
C SER A 9 19.65 1.12 10.38
N ILE A 10 19.93 2.32 9.87
CA ILE A 10 19.39 2.81 8.61
C ILE A 10 19.87 1.92 7.45
N ASP A 11 21.14 1.54 7.46
CA ASP A 11 21.71 0.73 6.39
C ASP A 11 21.10 -0.69 6.38
N SER A 12 20.93 -1.32 7.55
CA SER A 12 20.20 -2.60 7.63
C SER A 12 18.74 -2.49 7.23
N THR A 13 18.12 -1.30 7.32
CA THR A 13 16.76 -1.05 6.82
C THR A 13 16.76 -0.97 5.29
N LEU A 14 17.75 -0.34 4.68
CA LEU A 14 17.95 -0.35 3.22
C LEU A 14 18.12 -1.77 2.69
N ASP A 15 18.99 -2.56 3.34
CA ASP A 15 19.22 -3.97 2.98
C ASP A 15 17.94 -4.81 3.12
N LEU A 16 17.15 -4.57 4.18
CA LEU A 16 15.89 -5.26 4.40
C LEU A 16 14.91 -4.99 3.25
N LEU A 17 14.77 -3.73 2.83
CA LEU A 17 13.90 -3.34 1.71
C LEU A 17 14.40 -3.92 0.38
N ALA A 18 15.72 -3.87 0.14
CA ALA A 18 16.34 -4.39 -1.07
C ALA A 18 16.18 -5.91 -1.25
N ARG A 19 16.09 -6.69 -0.16
CA ARG A 19 15.84 -8.15 -0.22
C ARG A 19 14.51 -8.55 -0.88
N ALA A 20 13.55 -7.63 -0.96
CA ALA A 20 12.28 -7.82 -1.65
C ALA A 20 12.15 -6.89 -2.87
N ASP A 21 13.27 -6.52 -3.47
CA ASP A 21 13.35 -5.68 -4.68
C ASP A 21 12.62 -4.32 -4.53
N TYR A 22 12.64 -3.76 -3.30
CA TYR A 22 12.15 -2.42 -3.05
C TYR A 22 13.32 -1.44 -2.98
N ILE A 23 13.44 -0.60 -4.01
CA ILE A 23 14.54 0.38 -4.14
C ILE A 23 14.17 1.65 -3.35
N ALA A 24 14.57 1.69 -2.10
CA ALA A 24 14.36 2.84 -1.21
C ALA A 24 15.49 3.86 -1.31
N ASP A 25 15.18 5.13 -1.02
CA ASP A 25 16.20 6.12 -0.69
C ASP A 25 16.53 6.10 0.81
N ARG A 26 17.61 6.80 1.17
CA ARG A 26 18.06 6.88 2.56
C ARG A 26 17.06 7.61 3.46
N SER A 27 16.30 8.57 2.91
CA SER A 27 15.30 9.32 3.66
C SER A 27 14.15 8.40 4.12
N LEU A 28 13.56 7.61 3.20
CA LEU A 28 12.55 6.62 3.55
C LEU A 28 13.09 5.59 4.56
N ALA A 29 14.29 5.06 4.31
CA ALA A 29 14.90 4.09 5.22
C ALA A 29 15.13 4.66 6.63
N THR A 30 15.50 5.94 6.72
CA THR A 30 15.68 6.63 8.01
C THR A 30 14.37 6.75 8.78
N VAL A 31 13.31 7.23 8.11
CA VAL A 31 12.00 7.41 8.77
C VAL A 31 11.40 6.05 9.13
N LEU A 32 11.53 5.05 8.28
CA LEU A 32 11.08 3.69 8.55
C LEU A 32 11.83 3.07 9.73
N TYR A 33 13.16 3.19 9.77
CA TYR A 33 13.97 2.72 10.90
C TYR A 33 13.50 3.34 12.21
N LEU A 34 13.25 4.66 12.22
CA LEU A 34 12.77 5.37 13.40
C LEU A 34 11.36 4.92 13.78
N ALA A 35 10.47 4.73 12.80
CA ALA A 35 9.12 4.22 13.04
C ALA A 35 9.15 2.85 13.74
N LEU A 36 9.95 1.93 13.24
CA LEU A 36 10.13 0.60 13.82
C LEU A 36 10.74 0.66 15.23
N LYS A 37 11.78 1.49 15.43
CA LYS A 37 12.48 1.61 16.70
C LYS A 37 11.65 2.28 17.78
N MET A 38 10.81 3.25 17.41
CA MET A 38 9.97 4.01 18.34
C MET A 38 8.58 3.38 18.54
N GLY A 39 8.25 2.34 17.78
CA GLY A 39 6.91 1.73 17.79
C GLY A 39 5.80 2.70 17.35
N ARG A 40 6.12 3.65 16.45
CA ARG A 40 5.18 4.65 15.95
C ARG A 40 4.71 4.29 14.54
N PRO A 41 3.45 4.59 14.18
CA PRO A 41 2.98 4.44 12.81
C PRO A 41 3.82 5.24 11.81
N LEU A 42 4.05 4.68 10.62
CA LEU A 42 4.62 5.36 9.47
C LEU A 42 3.48 5.88 8.58
N PHE A 43 3.41 7.20 8.37
CA PHE A 43 2.47 7.83 7.44
C PHE A 43 3.19 8.14 6.13
N VAL A 44 2.75 7.51 5.06
CA VAL A 44 3.35 7.63 3.72
C VAL A 44 2.37 8.33 2.80
N GLU A 45 2.70 9.52 2.39
CA GLU A 45 1.91 10.33 1.47
C GLU A 45 2.65 10.50 0.14
N GLY A 46 1.95 10.72 -0.95
CA GLY A 46 2.56 10.93 -2.27
C GLY A 46 1.62 10.63 -3.41
N GLU A 47 2.12 10.79 -4.63
CA GLU A 47 1.35 10.55 -5.85
C GLU A 47 0.87 9.10 -5.98
N ALA A 48 -0.19 8.88 -6.78
CA ALA A 48 -0.64 7.53 -7.09
C ALA A 48 0.44 6.75 -7.86
N GLY A 49 0.50 5.43 -7.66
CA GLY A 49 1.41 4.57 -8.42
C GLY A 49 2.90 4.66 -8.06
N VAL A 50 3.29 5.38 -6.99
CA VAL A 50 4.71 5.51 -6.59
C VAL A 50 5.21 4.39 -5.65
N GLY A 51 4.36 3.41 -5.30
CA GLY A 51 4.76 2.25 -4.50
C GLY A 51 4.60 2.41 -2.98
N LYS A 52 3.72 3.29 -2.48
CA LYS A 52 3.43 3.47 -1.04
C LYS A 52 2.97 2.21 -0.33
N THR A 53 1.97 1.55 -0.89
CA THR A 53 1.39 0.30 -0.38
C THR A 53 2.40 -0.86 -0.35
N GLU A 54 3.37 -0.85 -1.27
CA GLU A 54 4.40 -1.87 -1.39
C GLU A 54 5.32 -1.91 -0.17
N ILE A 55 5.54 -0.78 0.52
CA ILE A 55 6.35 -0.70 1.74
C ILE A 55 5.86 -1.70 2.79
N ALA A 56 4.55 -1.76 3.04
CA ALA A 56 3.97 -2.66 4.03
C ALA A 56 4.10 -4.14 3.62
N LYS A 57 3.92 -4.45 2.33
CA LYS A 57 4.09 -5.81 1.80
C LYS A 57 5.53 -6.29 1.94
N VAL A 58 6.48 -5.43 1.59
CA VAL A 58 7.91 -5.72 1.71
C VAL A 58 8.31 -5.95 3.17
N LEU A 59 7.82 -5.12 4.09
CA LEU A 59 8.05 -5.32 5.52
C LEU A 59 7.50 -6.66 6.01
N ALA A 60 6.27 -6.99 5.64
CA ALA A 60 5.65 -8.25 6.04
C ALA A 60 6.44 -9.46 5.51
N THR A 61 6.82 -9.43 4.23
CA THR A 61 7.57 -10.51 3.58
C THR A 61 8.96 -10.68 4.17
N THR A 62 9.72 -9.59 4.31
CA THR A 62 11.13 -9.64 4.76
C THR A 62 11.26 -9.97 6.24
N LEU A 63 10.31 -9.52 7.06
CA LEU A 63 10.25 -9.85 8.50
C LEU A 63 9.55 -11.19 8.76
N GLY A 64 8.95 -11.83 7.74
CA GLY A 64 8.17 -13.06 7.89
C GLY A 64 6.96 -12.88 8.81
N ARG A 65 6.31 -11.72 8.75
CA ARG A 65 5.14 -11.36 9.56
C ARG A 65 3.87 -11.35 8.72
N ARG A 66 2.74 -11.54 9.37
CA ARG A 66 1.44 -11.47 8.71
C ARG A 66 1.15 -10.04 8.26
N LEU A 67 0.74 -9.86 7.00
CA LEU A 67 0.20 -8.60 6.50
C LEU A 67 -1.31 -8.58 6.70
N ILE A 68 -1.79 -7.54 7.37
CA ILE A 68 -3.22 -7.25 7.53
C ILE A 68 -3.48 -5.93 6.84
N ARG A 69 -4.43 -5.91 5.88
CA ARG A 69 -4.77 -4.70 5.12
C ARG A 69 -6.18 -4.22 5.46
N LEU A 70 -6.28 -2.97 5.85
CA LEU A 70 -7.51 -2.21 5.89
C LEU A 70 -7.52 -1.26 4.69
N GLN A 71 -8.28 -1.61 3.65
CA GLN A 71 -8.52 -0.72 2.53
C GLN A 71 -9.56 0.31 2.93
N CYS A 72 -9.21 1.58 2.92
CA CYS A 72 -10.11 2.67 3.21
C CYS A 72 -10.95 3.04 1.98
N TYR A 73 -12.20 3.38 2.22
CA TYR A 73 -13.17 3.82 1.21
C TYR A 73 -14.19 4.76 1.83
N GLU A 74 -14.91 5.50 1.03
CA GLU A 74 -15.95 6.42 1.47
C GLU A 74 -17.08 5.67 2.19
N GLY A 75 -17.44 6.10 3.41
CA GLY A 75 -18.42 5.44 4.24
C GLY A 75 -17.91 4.23 5.01
N LEU A 76 -16.58 4.01 5.08
CA LEU A 76 -16.01 2.98 5.96
C LEU A 76 -16.36 3.29 7.41
N ASP A 77 -17.04 2.38 8.07
CA ASP A 77 -17.42 2.48 9.48
C ASP A 77 -16.59 1.58 10.40
N VAL A 78 -16.82 1.75 11.70
CA VAL A 78 -16.11 0.99 12.75
C VAL A 78 -16.44 -0.51 12.63
N SER A 79 -17.67 -0.88 12.25
CA SER A 79 -18.10 -2.29 12.14
C SER A 79 -17.35 -3.01 11.02
N ALA A 80 -17.16 -2.34 9.88
CA ALA A 80 -16.38 -2.89 8.77
C ALA A 80 -14.88 -2.95 9.05
N ALA A 81 -14.37 -2.10 9.95
CA ALA A 81 -12.94 -2.01 10.26
C ALA A 81 -12.51 -2.87 11.45
N VAL A 82 -13.38 -3.07 12.45
CA VAL A 82 -13.02 -3.69 13.74
C VAL A 82 -13.62 -5.08 13.88
N TYR A 83 -14.94 -5.19 13.93
CA TYR A 83 -15.65 -6.46 14.10
C TYR A 83 -17.10 -6.36 13.65
N GLU A 84 -17.67 -7.51 13.39
CA GLU A 84 -19.09 -7.68 13.09
C GLU A 84 -19.59 -8.96 13.76
N TRP A 85 -20.82 -8.96 14.24
CA TRP A 85 -21.47 -10.17 14.73
C TRP A 85 -22.05 -10.99 13.58
N ASN A 86 -21.78 -12.30 13.57
CA ASN A 86 -22.40 -13.23 12.62
C ASN A 86 -23.84 -13.53 13.03
N TYR A 87 -24.74 -12.55 12.81
CA TYR A 87 -26.16 -12.66 13.17
C TYR A 87 -26.83 -13.89 12.58
N GLY A 88 -26.48 -14.32 11.37
CA GLY A 88 -27.03 -15.54 10.76
C GLY A 88 -26.68 -16.78 11.57
N ALA A 89 -25.43 -16.93 11.97
CA ALA A 89 -25.00 -18.06 12.80
C ALA A 89 -25.57 -17.99 14.22
N GLN A 90 -25.70 -16.79 14.80
CA GLN A 90 -26.34 -16.58 16.10
C GLN A 90 -27.80 -17.04 16.07
N MET A 91 -28.58 -16.63 15.06
CA MET A 91 -29.99 -17.03 14.90
C MET A 91 -30.16 -18.54 14.75
N ILE A 92 -29.27 -19.21 14.02
CA ILE A 92 -29.30 -20.67 13.90
C ILE A 92 -29.00 -21.31 15.26
N ALA A 93 -28.00 -20.82 16.00
CA ALA A 93 -27.65 -21.35 17.31
C ALA A 93 -28.79 -21.19 18.32
N ILE A 94 -29.46 -20.03 18.34
CA ILE A 94 -30.63 -19.80 19.20
C ILE A 94 -31.73 -20.82 18.90
N ARG A 95 -32.07 -21.01 17.62
CA ARG A 95 -33.13 -21.96 17.23
C ARG A 95 -32.82 -23.42 17.56
N LEU A 96 -31.55 -23.80 17.46
CA LEU A 96 -31.10 -25.13 17.85
C LEU A 96 -31.21 -25.34 19.36
N ALA A 97 -30.78 -24.37 20.17
CA ALA A 97 -30.91 -24.42 21.64
C ALA A 97 -32.38 -24.48 22.10
N GLU A 98 -33.28 -23.71 21.45
CA GLU A 98 -34.70 -23.80 21.70
C GLU A 98 -35.28 -25.19 21.37
N ALA A 99 -34.87 -25.79 20.25
CA ALA A 99 -35.32 -27.11 19.83
C ALA A 99 -34.82 -28.26 20.75
N GLU A 100 -33.63 -28.09 21.33
CA GLU A 100 -33.05 -29.03 22.28
C GLU A 100 -33.63 -28.90 23.71
N GLY A 101 -34.49 -27.88 23.93
CA GLY A 101 -35.15 -27.65 25.23
C GLY A 101 -34.21 -27.02 26.26
N GLU A 102 -33.12 -26.39 25.84
CA GLU A 102 -32.26 -25.57 26.71
C GLU A 102 -33.03 -24.31 27.13
N GLY A 103 -33.71 -24.37 28.28
CA GLY A 103 -34.56 -23.28 28.78
C GLY A 103 -33.83 -22.15 29.49
N ASP A 104 -32.50 -22.20 29.60
CA ASP A 104 -31.71 -21.16 30.27
C ASP A 104 -31.37 -20.00 29.29
N LYS A 105 -32.24 -19.01 29.26
CA LYS A 105 -32.14 -17.82 28.39
C LYS A 105 -30.82 -17.05 28.64
N ALA A 106 -30.37 -16.96 29.90
CA ALA A 106 -29.16 -16.22 30.25
C ALA A 106 -27.90 -16.91 29.68
N ARG A 107 -27.91 -18.26 29.64
CA ARG A 107 -26.84 -19.03 29.03
C ARG A 107 -26.83 -18.87 27.50
N ILE A 108 -27.98 -18.93 26.84
CA ILE A 108 -28.10 -18.71 25.39
C ILE A 108 -27.62 -17.31 25.03
N GLU A 109 -28.04 -16.26 25.79
CA GLU A 109 -27.63 -14.89 25.58
C GLU A 109 -26.12 -14.73 25.70
N HIS A 110 -25.49 -15.30 26.71
CA HIS A 110 -24.02 -15.29 26.87
C HIS A 110 -23.31 -16.02 25.73
N ASP A 111 -23.83 -17.18 25.31
CA ASP A 111 -23.19 -18.01 24.28
C ASP A 111 -23.25 -17.36 22.89
N VAL A 112 -24.31 -16.65 22.52
CA VAL A 112 -24.45 -16.01 21.21
C VAL A 112 -23.53 -14.79 21.05
N PHE A 113 -23.11 -14.16 22.13
CA PHE A 113 -22.11 -13.09 22.12
C PHE A 113 -20.70 -13.59 22.47
N SER A 114 -20.44 -14.88 22.25
CA SER A 114 -19.09 -15.42 22.38
C SER A 114 -18.21 -15.17 21.16
N GLU A 115 -16.91 -15.31 21.34
CA GLU A 115 -15.90 -15.13 20.26
C GLU A 115 -16.17 -16.00 19.02
N ARG A 116 -16.92 -17.11 19.17
CA ARG A 116 -17.34 -18.02 18.09
C ARG A 116 -18.15 -17.33 16.99
N PHE A 117 -18.92 -16.30 17.36
CA PHE A 117 -19.80 -15.56 16.44
C PHE A 117 -19.22 -14.20 16.04
N LEU A 118 -18.02 -13.86 16.53
CA LEU A 118 -17.36 -12.62 16.21
C LEU A 118 -16.60 -12.76 14.88
N ILE A 119 -16.96 -11.94 13.89
CA ILE A 119 -16.21 -11.78 12.65
C ILE A 119 -15.17 -10.68 12.89
N LYS A 120 -13.91 -11.09 13.11
CA LYS A 120 -12.81 -10.15 13.33
C LYS A 120 -12.43 -9.46 12.03
N ARG A 121 -12.51 -8.15 12.02
CA ARG A 121 -12.13 -7.28 10.91
C ARG A 121 -10.66 -6.83 11.06
N PRO A 122 -10.05 -6.16 10.06
CA PRO A 122 -8.60 -5.92 10.03
C PRO A 122 -8.02 -5.28 11.28
N LEU A 123 -8.66 -4.28 11.88
CA LEU A 123 -8.12 -3.63 13.07
C LEU A 123 -8.07 -4.58 14.26
N LEU A 124 -9.15 -5.34 14.52
CA LEU A 124 -9.14 -6.31 15.61
C LEU A 124 -8.14 -7.44 15.36
N GLN A 125 -8.05 -7.94 14.12
CA GLN A 125 -7.06 -8.97 13.75
C GLN A 125 -5.61 -8.48 13.99
N ALA A 126 -5.34 -7.19 13.83
CA ALA A 126 -4.01 -6.62 14.03
C ALA A 126 -3.62 -6.50 15.51
N LEU A 127 -4.60 -6.53 16.42
CA LEU A 127 -4.38 -6.47 17.87
C LEU A 127 -4.22 -7.85 18.50
N GLU A 128 -4.52 -8.92 17.77
CA GLU A 128 -4.39 -10.29 18.28
C GLU A 128 -2.92 -10.74 18.30
N PRO A 129 -2.57 -11.63 19.23
CA PRO A 129 -1.25 -12.26 19.25
C PRO A 129 -1.05 -13.10 17.98
N ASP A 130 0.14 -12.96 17.37
CA ASP A 130 0.53 -13.77 16.21
C ASP A 130 1.84 -14.53 16.53
N PRO A 131 1.92 -15.85 16.30
CA PRO A 131 3.12 -16.64 16.55
C PRO A 131 4.35 -16.18 15.76
N ALA A 132 4.16 -15.53 14.61
CA ALA A 132 5.23 -14.97 13.79
C ALA A 132 5.73 -13.61 14.31
N GLY A 133 5.13 -13.07 15.38
CA GLY A 133 5.38 -11.76 15.95
C GLY A 133 4.33 -10.74 15.51
N ALA A 134 4.39 -9.52 16.08
CA ALA A 134 3.41 -8.48 15.80
C ALA A 134 3.22 -8.26 14.29
N PRO A 135 1.98 -8.27 13.78
CA PRO A 135 1.71 -8.19 12.35
C PRO A 135 2.07 -6.81 11.77
N VAL A 136 2.14 -6.74 10.45
CA VAL A 136 2.16 -5.47 9.72
C VAL A 136 0.72 -5.09 9.38
N LEU A 137 0.25 -3.96 9.92
CA LEU A 137 -1.06 -3.38 9.62
C LEU A 137 -0.87 -2.28 8.57
N LEU A 138 -1.45 -2.49 7.40
CA LEU A 138 -1.54 -1.49 6.35
C LEU A 138 -2.94 -0.85 6.37
N ILE A 139 -2.98 0.45 6.67
CA ILE A 139 -4.17 1.29 6.52
C ILE A 139 -4.01 2.05 5.20
N ASP A 140 -4.68 1.58 4.17
CA ASP A 140 -4.43 1.99 2.78
C ASP A 140 -5.47 3.01 2.31
N GLU A 141 -5.00 4.12 1.72
CA GLU A 141 -5.81 5.24 1.22
C GLU A 141 -6.70 5.90 2.29
N ILE A 142 -6.11 6.29 3.43
CA ILE A 142 -6.83 6.92 4.56
C ILE A 142 -7.57 8.20 4.14
N ASP A 143 -7.08 8.90 3.15
CA ASP A 143 -7.68 10.10 2.57
C ASP A 143 -9.06 9.84 1.90
N ARG A 144 -9.54 8.59 1.85
CA ARG A 144 -10.88 8.22 1.41
C ARG A 144 -11.90 8.05 2.54
N THR A 145 -11.48 8.13 3.80
CA THR A 145 -12.40 8.05 4.94
C THR A 145 -12.87 9.43 5.38
N ASP A 146 -13.84 9.48 6.27
CA ASP A 146 -14.29 10.72 6.91
C ASP A 146 -13.51 11.05 8.19
N GLU A 147 -13.75 12.25 8.74
CA GLU A 147 -13.11 12.71 9.98
C GLU A 147 -13.49 11.88 11.21
N ALA A 148 -14.70 11.32 11.23
CA ALA A 148 -15.16 10.49 12.35
C ALA A 148 -14.35 9.20 12.43
N PHE A 149 -14.07 8.57 11.29
CA PHE A 149 -13.23 7.39 11.23
C PHE A 149 -11.77 7.70 11.57
N GLU A 150 -11.24 8.85 11.14
CA GLU A 150 -9.89 9.30 11.54
C GLU A 150 -9.78 9.51 13.06
N ALA A 151 -10.80 10.11 13.68
CA ALA A 151 -10.84 10.29 15.13
C ALA A 151 -10.86 8.94 15.87
N PHE A 152 -11.62 7.97 15.37
CA PHE A 152 -11.62 6.61 15.88
C PHE A 152 -10.24 5.93 15.75
N LEU A 153 -9.58 6.06 14.59
CA LEU A 153 -8.22 5.55 14.39
C LEU A 153 -7.21 6.18 15.35
N LEU A 154 -7.36 7.47 15.67
CA LEU A 154 -6.52 8.15 16.66
C LEU A 154 -6.56 7.47 18.02
N GLU A 155 -7.75 7.03 18.45
CA GLU A 155 -7.93 6.30 19.71
C GLU A 155 -7.28 4.91 19.63
N VAL A 156 -7.56 4.17 18.58
CA VAL A 156 -7.00 2.81 18.37
C VAL A 156 -5.48 2.82 18.32
N LEU A 157 -4.88 3.75 17.57
CA LEU A 157 -3.44 3.84 17.38
C LEU A 157 -2.70 4.45 18.57
N ALA A 158 -3.41 5.06 19.55
CA ALA A 158 -2.82 5.57 20.77
C ALA A 158 -2.32 4.46 21.68
N ASP A 159 -3.19 3.50 21.94
CA ASP A 159 -2.99 2.48 22.96
C ASP A 159 -2.97 1.05 22.37
N PHE A 160 -3.16 0.92 21.06
CA PHE A 160 -3.30 -0.34 20.34
C PHE A 160 -4.33 -1.27 21.01
N GLN A 161 -5.51 -0.71 21.26
CA GLN A 161 -6.63 -1.40 21.87
C GLN A 161 -7.96 -1.01 21.22
N VAL A 162 -8.93 -1.91 21.35
CA VAL A 162 -10.32 -1.70 20.95
C VAL A 162 -11.24 -2.32 21.98
N THR A 163 -12.34 -1.67 22.28
CA THR A 163 -13.38 -2.22 23.17
C THR A 163 -14.51 -2.82 22.33
N VAL A 164 -14.75 -4.11 22.53
CA VAL A 164 -15.94 -4.82 22.05
C VAL A 164 -16.91 -4.91 23.23
N PRO A 165 -18.10 -4.28 23.18
CA PRO A 165 -18.96 -4.11 24.36
C PRO A 165 -19.23 -5.42 25.12
N GLU A 166 -19.45 -6.52 24.41
CA GLU A 166 -19.80 -7.80 25.01
C GLU A 166 -18.60 -8.64 25.47
N LEU A 167 -17.39 -8.37 24.92
CA LEU A 167 -16.17 -9.12 25.20
C LEU A 167 -15.15 -8.33 26.01
N GLY A 168 -15.34 -7.01 26.16
CA GLY A 168 -14.41 -6.13 26.84
C GLY A 168 -13.32 -5.58 25.94
N THR A 169 -12.24 -5.09 26.54
CA THR A 169 -11.14 -4.43 25.82
C THR A 169 -10.10 -5.44 25.34
N VAL A 170 -9.89 -5.49 24.03
CA VAL A 170 -8.81 -6.23 23.39
C VAL A 170 -7.63 -5.28 23.18
N LYS A 171 -6.50 -5.60 23.79
CA LYS A 171 -5.26 -4.83 23.70
C LYS A 171 -4.16 -5.70 23.08
N ALA A 172 -3.42 -5.14 22.13
CA ALA A 172 -2.30 -5.83 21.52
C ALA A 172 -1.20 -6.14 22.55
N PRO A 173 -0.76 -7.39 22.70
CA PRO A 173 0.37 -7.73 23.58
C PRO A 173 1.68 -7.13 23.05
N HIS A 174 1.78 -6.97 21.74
CA HIS A 174 2.87 -6.29 21.06
C HIS A 174 2.26 -5.40 19.97
N PRO A 175 2.53 -4.08 19.97
CA PRO A 175 2.01 -3.17 18.95
C PRO A 175 2.31 -3.65 17.52
N PRO A 176 1.33 -3.64 16.61
CA PRO A 176 1.57 -3.94 15.21
C PRO A 176 2.51 -2.90 14.58
N ILE A 177 3.22 -3.30 13.52
CA ILE A 177 3.92 -2.35 12.66
C ILE A 177 2.87 -1.70 11.76
N VAL A 178 2.61 -0.41 11.94
CA VAL A 178 1.55 0.29 11.22
C VAL A 178 2.13 1.14 10.10
N VAL A 179 1.61 0.94 8.89
CA VAL A 179 1.86 1.79 7.72
C VAL A 179 0.52 2.37 7.28
N VAL A 180 0.44 3.70 7.25
CA VAL A 180 -0.73 4.43 6.75
C VAL A 180 -0.36 5.06 5.42
N THR A 181 -1.19 4.91 4.39
CA THR A 181 -0.96 5.53 3.08
C THR A 181 -2.03 6.57 2.74
N SER A 182 -1.64 7.59 1.98
CA SER A 182 -2.53 8.62 1.45
C SER A 182 -2.11 9.02 0.03
N ASN A 183 -3.08 9.21 -0.86
CA ASN A 183 -2.89 9.78 -2.20
C ASN A 183 -3.15 11.29 -2.20
N ARG A 184 -3.44 11.86 -1.03
CA ARG A 184 -3.74 13.28 -0.85
C ARG A 184 -4.94 13.77 -1.67
N THR A 185 -5.96 12.92 -1.86
CA THR A 185 -7.22 13.33 -2.51
C THR A 185 -8.00 14.32 -1.65
N ARG A 186 -7.82 14.27 -0.33
CA ARG A 186 -8.17 15.30 0.65
C ARG A 186 -7.11 15.39 1.75
N GLU A 187 -7.12 16.46 2.52
CA GLU A 187 -6.27 16.59 3.70
C GLU A 187 -6.73 15.64 4.81
N VAL A 188 -5.77 14.92 5.38
CA VAL A 188 -5.95 14.08 6.56
C VAL A 188 -5.74 14.92 7.81
N HIS A 189 -6.53 14.70 8.86
CA HIS A 189 -6.51 15.51 10.07
C HIS A 189 -5.13 15.51 10.74
N ASP A 190 -4.66 16.70 11.12
CA ASP A 190 -3.34 16.93 11.71
C ASP A 190 -3.06 16.05 12.95
N ALA A 191 -4.08 15.77 13.76
CA ALA A 191 -3.92 14.94 14.94
C ALA A 191 -3.42 13.53 14.60
N LEU A 192 -3.89 12.94 13.48
CA LEU A 192 -3.42 11.64 13.01
C LEU A 192 -1.98 11.74 12.50
N LYS A 193 -1.67 12.74 11.69
CA LYS A 193 -0.31 12.98 11.17
C LYS A 193 0.71 13.16 12.30
N ARG A 194 0.37 13.89 13.37
CA ARG A 194 1.26 14.11 14.54
C ARG A 194 1.59 12.84 15.33
N ARG A 195 0.73 11.83 15.29
CA ARG A 195 1.00 10.52 15.92
C ARG A 195 1.92 9.64 15.11
N CYS A 196 2.05 9.90 13.82
CA CYS A 196 2.86 9.14 12.88
C CYS A 196 4.25 9.76 12.67
N LEU A 197 5.16 9.00 12.11
CA LEU A 197 6.32 9.54 11.44
C LEU A 197 5.96 9.70 9.96
N TYR A 198 6.23 10.87 9.41
CA TYR A 198 5.79 11.26 8.08
C TYR A 198 6.88 11.07 7.03
N HIS A 199 6.51 10.55 5.87
CA HIS A 199 7.37 10.51 4.70
C HIS A 199 6.58 10.78 3.42
N TRP A 200 7.10 11.69 2.59
CA TRP A 200 6.58 11.94 1.25
C TRP A 200 7.31 11.07 0.22
N VAL A 201 6.55 10.30 -0.58
CA VAL A 201 7.07 9.52 -1.71
C VAL A 201 6.72 10.23 -3.02
N GLY A 202 7.71 10.87 -3.62
CA GLY A 202 7.59 11.48 -4.94
C GLY A 202 7.93 10.48 -6.06
N TYR A 203 7.79 10.96 -7.30
CA TYR A 203 8.32 10.23 -8.45
C TYR A 203 9.84 10.04 -8.30
N PRO A 204 10.37 8.83 -8.59
CA PRO A 204 11.81 8.60 -8.58
C PRO A 204 12.49 9.36 -9.72
N ASP A 205 13.76 9.69 -9.54
CA ASP A 205 14.62 10.10 -10.64
C ASP A 205 14.84 8.97 -11.66
N ALA A 206 15.36 9.30 -12.83
CA ALA A 206 15.58 8.33 -13.91
C ALA A 206 16.46 7.14 -13.49
N ALA A 207 17.52 7.40 -12.71
CA ALA A 207 18.45 6.35 -12.27
C ALA A 207 17.78 5.36 -11.32
N ARG A 208 16.97 5.85 -10.40
CA ARG A 208 16.19 5.02 -9.46
C ARG A 208 15.07 4.28 -10.17
N GLU A 209 14.32 4.95 -11.05
CA GLU A 209 13.24 4.33 -11.81
C GLU A 209 13.76 3.21 -12.71
N LEU A 210 14.92 3.40 -13.33
CA LEU A 210 15.58 2.37 -14.14
C LEU A 210 15.95 1.13 -13.30
N LYS A 211 16.43 1.33 -12.08
CA LYS A 211 16.72 0.23 -11.15
C LYS A 211 15.45 -0.51 -10.77
N ILE A 212 14.36 0.22 -10.44
CA ILE A 212 13.05 -0.36 -10.11
C ILE A 212 12.53 -1.18 -11.28
N LEU A 213 12.56 -0.61 -12.48
CA LEU A 213 12.06 -1.26 -13.70
C LEU A 213 12.82 -2.56 -13.99
N ARG A 214 14.14 -2.56 -13.92
CA ARG A 214 14.98 -3.75 -14.15
C ARG A 214 14.78 -4.83 -13.09
N ALA A 215 14.52 -4.45 -11.84
CA ALA A 215 14.23 -5.39 -10.77
C ALA A 215 12.83 -6.04 -10.91
N LYS A 216 11.83 -5.26 -11.36
CA LYS A 216 10.42 -5.70 -11.41
C LYS A 216 10.00 -6.31 -12.75
N VAL A 217 10.71 -6.01 -13.84
CA VAL A 217 10.45 -6.56 -15.19
C VAL A 217 11.70 -7.35 -15.64
N PRO A 218 11.87 -8.59 -15.15
CA PRO A 218 13.01 -9.42 -15.50
C PRO A 218 12.97 -9.76 -16.99
N GLY A 219 14.10 -9.62 -17.68
CA GLY A 219 14.22 -9.92 -19.12
C GLY A 219 14.03 -8.74 -20.05
N ILE A 220 13.62 -7.56 -19.56
CA ILE A 220 13.56 -6.36 -20.41
C ILE A 220 14.93 -6.02 -21.00
N ALA A 221 14.97 -5.76 -22.31
CA ALA A 221 16.22 -5.37 -22.98
C ALA A 221 16.80 -4.08 -22.38
N LYS A 222 18.13 -4.03 -22.21
CA LYS A 222 18.80 -2.86 -21.61
C LYS A 222 18.40 -1.56 -22.31
N LYS A 223 18.46 -1.54 -23.63
CA LYS A 223 18.12 -0.37 -24.46
C LYS A 223 16.65 0.05 -24.28
N LEU A 224 15.72 -0.93 -24.28
CA LEU A 224 14.31 -0.65 -24.10
C LEU A 224 14.04 -0.06 -22.71
N SER A 225 14.63 -0.62 -21.65
CA SER A 225 14.46 -0.10 -20.28
C SER A 225 14.91 1.36 -20.13
N GLU A 226 16.03 1.73 -20.75
CA GLU A 226 16.54 3.10 -20.78
C GLU A 226 15.60 4.03 -21.55
N GLN A 227 15.11 3.60 -22.72
CA GLN A 227 14.15 4.39 -23.51
C GLN A 227 12.82 4.60 -22.80
N VAL A 228 12.26 3.55 -22.16
CA VAL A 228 11.00 3.62 -21.41
C VAL A 228 11.11 4.63 -20.28
N VAL A 229 12.16 4.53 -19.45
CA VAL A 229 12.34 5.45 -18.33
C VAL A 229 12.54 6.88 -18.83
N THR A 230 13.42 7.11 -19.80
CA THR A 230 13.67 8.47 -20.33
C THR A 230 12.40 9.06 -20.93
N PHE A 231 11.60 8.26 -21.67
CA PHE A 231 10.33 8.69 -22.23
C PHE A 231 9.32 9.08 -21.15
N VAL A 232 9.16 8.26 -20.10
CA VAL A 232 8.25 8.56 -18.98
C VAL A 232 8.70 9.80 -18.21
N GLN A 233 10.00 9.97 -17.98
CA GLN A 233 10.55 11.18 -17.35
C GLN A 233 10.28 12.44 -18.18
N ALA A 234 10.41 12.38 -19.51
CA ALA A 234 10.05 13.47 -20.41
C ALA A 234 8.54 13.74 -20.39
N LEU A 235 7.74 12.67 -20.42
CA LEU A 235 6.29 12.77 -20.40
C LEU A 235 5.73 13.41 -19.11
N ARG A 236 6.37 13.17 -17.95
CA ARG A 236 5.99 13.82 -16.68
C ARG A 236 6.25 15.34 -16.64
N LYS A 237 7.04 15.87 -17.56
CA LYS A 237 7.26 17.32 -17.72
C LYS A 237 6.17 17.98 -18.54
N GLU A 238 5.36 17.20 -19.25
CA GLU A 238 4.24 17.69 -20.03
C GLU A 238 3.03 18.08 -19.16
N ASP A 239 2.20 19.00 -19.67
CA ASP A 239 0.95 19.42 -19.03
C ASP A 239 -0.13 18.34 -19.20
N LEU A 240 -0.07 17.30 -18.40
CA LEU A 240 -1.03 16.21 -18.35
C LEU A 240 -1.99 16.38 -17.18
N PHE A 241 -3.23 15.95 -17.36
CA PHE A 241 -4.19 15.88 -16.28
C PHE A 241 -3.70 14.95 -15.16
N LYS A 242 -3.05 13.83 -15.55
CA LYS A 242 -2.42 12.91 -14.61
C LYS A 242 -1.14 12.31 -15.18
N SER A 243 -0.03 12.68 -14.56
CA SER A 243 1.27 12.09 -14.89
C SER A 243 1.33 10.60 -14.52
N PRO A 244 1.95 9.75 -15.37
CA PRO A 244 2.09 8.33 -15.09
C PRO A 244 3.00 8.08 -13.87
N GLY A 245 2.56 7.20 -12.96
CA GLY A 245 3.36 6.73 -11.83
C GLY A 245 4.34 5.63 -12.23
N VAL A 246 5.07 5.12 -11.23
CA VAL A 246 5.98 3.99 -11.42
C VAL A 246 5.21 2.71 -11.79
N ALA A 247 4.00 2.54 -11.24
CA ALA A 247 3.16 1.38 -11.56
C ALA A 247 2.83 1.35 -13.06
N GLU A 248 2.38 2.49 -13.63
CA GLU A 248 2.09 2.61 -15.04
C GLU A 248 3.35 2.42 -15.90
N THR A 249 4.52 2.88 -15.45
CA THR A 249 5.81 2.63 -16.12
C THR A 249 6.11 1.12 -16.18
N LEU A 250 5.91 0.40 -15.08
CA LEU A 250 6.13 -1.05 -15.01
C LEU A 250 5.16 -1.82 -15.90
N ASP A 251 3.86 -1.46 -15.86
CA ASP A 251 2.82 -2.06 -16.70
C ASP A 251 3.15 -1.88 -18.19
N TRP A 252 3.56 -0.65 -18.57
CA TRP A 252 3.91 -0.37 -19.96
C TRP A 252 5.16 -1.11 -20.41
N ALA A 253 6.20 -1.14 -19.57
CA ALA A 253 7.41 -1.92 -19.86
C ALA A 253 7.12 -3.41 -20.00
N GLY A 254 6.25 -3.95 -19.15
CA GLY A 254 5.76 -5.33 -19.26
C GLY A 254 5.03 -5.58 -20.59
N ALA A 255 4.09 -4.71 -20.94
CA ALA A 255 3.34 -4.81 -22.20
C ALA A 255 4.27 -4.74 -23.42
N LEU A 256 5.25 -3.84 -23.43
CA LEU A 256 6.24 -3.75 -24.51
C LEU A 256 7.09 -5.03 -24.61
N THR A 257 7.41 -5.65 -23.49
CA THR A 257 8.16 -6.91 -23.44
C THR A 257 7.33 -8.07 -24.00
N GLU A 258 6.04 -8.15 -23.66
CA GLU A 258 5.10 -9.14 -24.22
C GLU A 258 4.87 -8.99 -25.74
N LEU A 259 5.09 -7.78 -26.27
CA LEU A 259 5.03 -7.48 -27.70
C LEU A 259 6.39 -7.68 -28.42
N ASP A 260 7.39 -8.25 -27.76
CA ASP A 260 8.76 -8.44 -28.27
C ASP A 260 9.41 -7.15 -28.80
N VAL A 261 9.04 -5.99 -28.22
CA VAL A 261 9.60 -4.69 -28.61
C VAL A 261 11.03 -4.58 -28.09
N VAL A 262 11.98 -4.32 -28.99
CA VAL A 262 13.40 -4.16 -28.64
C VAL A 262 13.84 -2.69 -28.53
N ALA A 263 13.07 -1.78 -29.12
CA ALA A 263 13.30 -0.34 -29.07
C ALA A 263 11.99 0.42 -29.36
N LEU A 264 11.82 1.60 -28.75
CA LEU A 264 10.64 2.43 -28.98
C LEU A 264 10.66 3.08 -30.37
N ASP A 265 9.51 3.03 -31.05
CA ASP A 265 9.18 3.75 -32.27
C ASP A 265 7.83 4.45 -32.13
N PRO A 266 7.53 5.45 -32.98
CA PRO A 266 6.30 6.26 -32.84
C PRO A 266 5.00 5.45 -32.93
N ALA A 267 4.95 4.41 -33.78
CA ALA A 267 3.74 3.61 -33.95
C ALA A 267 3.48 2.75 -32.70
N THR A 268 4.50 2.03 -32.23
CA THR A 268 4.42 1.22 -31.00
C THR A 268 4.02 2.08 -29.78
N VAL A 269 4.60 3.27 -29.64
CA VAL A 269 4.23 4.19 -28.54
C VAL A 269 2.78 4.60 -28.65
N SER A 270 2.33 5.06 -29.83
CA SER A 270 0.94 5.50 -30.04
C SER A 270 -0.06 4.38 -29.75
N ASP A 271 0.22 3.15 -30.20
CA ASP A 271 -0.66 1.99 -30.02
C ASP A 271 -0.74 1.54 -28.55
N THR A 272 0.29 1.83 -27.74
CA THR A 272 0.39 1.40 -26.34
C THR A 272 0.17 2.51 -25.33
N LEU A 273 -0.09 3.76 -25.73
CA LEU A 273 -0.32 4.89 -24.83
C LEU A 273 -1.40 4.62 -23.77
N GLY A 274 -2.44 3.88 -24.13
CA GLY A 274 -3.52 3.51 -23.19
C GLY A 274 -3.08 2.60 -22.03
N VAL A 275 -1.92 1.94 -22.12
CA VAL A 275 -1.32 1.22 -21.00
C VAL A 275 -0.67 2.22 -20.01
N LEU A 276 -0.05 3.28 -20.52
CA LEU A 276 0.67 4.28 -19.74
C LEU A 276 -0.25 5.40 -19.21
N LEU A 277 -1.15 5.91 -20.04
CA LEU A 277 -2.08 7.00 -19.71
C LEU A 277 -3.51 6.49 -19.57
N LYS A 278 -4.24 7.02 -18.59
CA LYS A 278 -5.59 6.56 -18.22
C LYS A 278 -6.69 7.59 -18.53
N TYR A 279 -6.33 8.72 -19.15
CA TYR A 279 -7.27 9.76 -19.53
C TYR A 279 -7.21 10.02 -21.02
N GLN A 280 -8.37 10.03 -21.67
CA GLN A 280 -8.49 10.21 -23.12
C GLN A 280 -7.90 11.54 -23.58
N ASP A 281 -8.10 12.62 -22.79
CA ASP A 281 -7.57 13.94 -23.10
C ASP A 281 -6.05 13.98 -23.09
N ASP A 282 -5.41 13.27 -22.18
CA ASP A 282 -3.95 13.12 -22.12
C ASP A 282 -3.43 12.35 -23.34
N ILE A 283 -4.11 11.25 -23.73
CA ILE A 283 -3.77 10.47 -24.92
C ILE A 283 -3.94 11.33 -26.18
N ALA A 284 -5.04 12.07 -26.29
CA ALA A 284 -5.31 12.93 -27.45
C ALA A 284 -4.30 14.07 -27.60
N ARG A 285 -3.73 14.59 -26.50
CA ARG A 285 -2.66 15.60 -26.51
C ARG A 285 -1.33 15.07 -27.04
N LEU A 286 -1.14 13.76 -27.01
CA LEU A 286 0.06 13.07 -27.49
C LEU A 286 -0.20 12.51 -28.90
N ASP A 287 -0.49 13.40 -29.84
CA ASP A 287 -0.60 13.01 -31.25
C ASP A 287 0.73 12.45 -31.79
N GLY A 288 0.68 11.83 -32.96
CA GLY A 288 1.87 11.21 -33.56
C GLY A 288 3.04 12.17 -33.78
N THR A 289 2.78 13.48 -33.92
CA THR A 289 3.82 14.52 -34.08
C THR A 289 4.53 14.74 -32.75
N LYS A 290 3.77 14.85 -31.66
CA LYS A 290 4.31 15.06 -30.32
C LYS A 290 5.02 13.83 -29.79
N VAL A 291 4.47 12.63 -30.02
CA VAL A 291 5.13 11.36 -29.71
C VAL A 291 6.49 11.26 -30.41
N LYS A 292 6.54 11.63 -31.72
CA LYS A 292 7.80 11.65 -32.46
C LYS A 292 8.81 12.63 -31.87
N ALA A 293 8.38 13.85 -31.54
CA ALA A 293 9.24 14.85 -30.93
C ALA A 293 9.83 14.38 -29.59
N LEU A 294 9.00 13.81 -28.70
CA LEU A 294 9.46 13.22 -27.42
C LEU A 294 10.44 12.07 -27.64
N LEU A 295 10.21 11.19 -28.64
CA LEU A 295 11.14 10.11 -28.95
C LEU A 295 12.47 10.60 -29.52
N ASP A 296 12.47 11.68 -30.28
CA ASP A 296 13.71 12.28 -30.80
C ASP A 296 14.51 12.96 -29.66
N GLU A 297 13.85 13.58 -28.67
CA GLU A 297 14.45 14.08 -27.45
C GLU A 297 15.08 12.94 -26.64
N VAL A 298 14.34 11.84 -26.38
CA VAL A 298 14.82 10.63 -25.70
C VAL A 298 16.09 10.08 -26.36
N LYS A 299 16.07 9.94 -27.69
CA LYS A 299 17.25 9.45 -28.44
C LYS A 299 18.46 10.38 -28.33
N SER A 300 18.20 11.69 -28.30
CA SER A 300 19.27 12.69 -28.12
C SER A 300 19.88 12.65 -26.71
N GLU A 301 19.02 12.56 -25.68
CA GLU A 301 19.45 12.48 -24.29
C GLU A 301 20.29 11.20 -24.01
N LEU A 302 19.83 10.05 -24.52
CA LEU A 302 20.56 8.79 -24.36
C LEU A 302 21.93 8.79 -25.07
N ARG A 303 22.02 9.41 -26.27
CA ARG A 303 23.31 9.54 -26.97
C ARG A 303 24.28 10.49 -26.26
N ALA A 304 23.78 11.49 -25.54
CA ALA A 304 24.62 12.42 -24.78
C ALA A 304 25.14 11.80 -23.47
N ALA A 305 24.53 10.71 -23.00
CA ALA A 305 24.90 9.98 -21.79
C ALA A 305 25.85 8.79 -22.05
N GLU A 306 26.04 8.39 -23.32
CA GLU A 306 27.04 7.41 -23.79
C GLU A 306 28.42 8.08 -23.94
#